data_2b49dcfe7399fe8c8e641caec1c3b005
#
_entry.id   2b49dcfe7399fe8c8e641caec1c3b005
#
_cell.length_a   1.000
_cell.length_b   1.000
_cell.length_c   1.000
_cell.angle_alpha   90.00
_cell.angle_beta   90.00
_cell.angle_gamma   90.00
#
_symmetry.space_group_name_H-M   'P 1'
#
loop_
_entity.id
_entity.type
_entity.pdbx_description
1 polymer ?
#
loop_
_entity_poly.entity_id
_entity_poly.type
_entity_poly.pdbx_seq_one_letter_code
_entity_poly.pdbx_strand_id
1 'polypeptide(L)'
;MKKRWYIYIVIGILFGIFDFYYQEFTQDIHISSFVIWFIVAWVVWLIPSIPIVLYEAKVSESKKKSVLANILVWSISVCSYYLYMAIKLIFIGQESMKFLHISNYKDQFYLSNLKGLFLGDVLSGITEWIVIAIVGGTVCGFLISFIYLHIRRINEISSISN
;
A
#
# COMPACT_ATOMS: atom_id res chain seq x y z
N MET A 1 -14.06 -13.30 -11.58
CA MET A 1 -13.05 -13.27 -10.48
C MET A 1 -13.57 -14.03 -9.28
N LYS A 2 -12.70 -14.76 -8.52
CA LYS A 2 -13.12 -15.39 -7.26
C LYS A 2 -13.43 -14.30 -6.22
N LYS A 3 -14.49 -14.46 -5.41
CA LYS A 3 -14.97 -13.48 -4.42
C LYS A 3 -13.85 -12.91 -3.52
N ARG A 4 -12.82 -13.69 -3.20
CA ARG A 4 -11.69 -13.27 -2.37
C ARG A 4 -10.83 -12.13 -2.98
N TRP A 5 -10.74 -12.02 -4.31
CA TRP A 5 -9.96 -10.96 -4.96
C TRP A 5 -10.60 -9.57 -4.76
N TYR A 6 -11.93 -9.50 -4.67
CA TYR A 6 -12.61 -8.27 -4.30
C TYR A 6 -12.28 -7.84 -2.86
N ILE A 7 -12.14 -8.82 -1.95
CA ILE A 7 -11.73 -8.55 -0.57
C ILE A 7 -10.32 -7.94 -0.54
N TYR A 8 -9.39 -8.45 -1.35
CA TYR A 8 -8.03 -7.89 -1.45
C TYR A 8 -8.03 -6.45 -1.97
N ILE A 9 -8.89 -6.13 -2.95
CA ILE A 9 -9.07 -4.75 -3.42
C ILE A 9 -9.57 -3.85 -2.31
N VAL A 10 -10.59 -4.28 -1.56
CA VAL A 10 -11.15 -3.51 -0.44
C VAL A 10 -10.08 -3.29 0.65
N ILE A 11 -9.32 -4.32 1.00
CA ILE A 11 -8.22 -4.19 1.97
C ILE A 11 -7.17 -3.19 1.45
N GLY A 12 -6.81 -3.26 0.16
CA GLY A 12 -5.87 -2.30 -0.45
C GLY A 12 -6.36 -0.86 -0.35
N ILE A 13 -7.65 -0.61 -0.63
CA ILE A 13 -8.25 0.73 -0.52
C ILE A 13 -8.19 1.23 0.93
N LEU A 14 -8.63 0.42 1.88
CA LEU A 14 -8.63 0.79 3.30
C LEU A 14 -7.21 1.02 3.83
N PHE A 15 -6.27 0.17 3.41
CA PHE A 15 -4.88 0.33 3.82
C PHE A 15 -4.23 1.58 3.20
N GLY A 16 -4.53 1.94 1.95
CA GLY A 16 -4.00 3.17 1.35
C GLY A 16 -4.50 4.44 2.07
N ILE A 17 -5.77 4.46 2.50
CA ILE A 17 -6.30 5.55 3.33
C ILE A 17 -5.63 5.58 4.71
N PHE A 18 -5.45 4.40 5.33
CA PHE A 18 -4.73 4.27 6.59
C PHE A 18 -3.28 4.75 6.49
N ASP A 19 -2.56 4.33 5.43
CA ASP A 19 -1.17 4.70 5.20
C ASP A 19 -1.00 6.21 5.02
N PHE A 20 -1.98 6.89 4.40
CA PHE A 20 -1.98 8.35 4.30
C PHE A 20 -1.90 8.99 5.70
N TYR A 21 -2.78 8.62 6.63
CA TYR A 21 -2.74 9.15 7.99
C TYR A 21 -1.52 8.69 8.79
N TYR A 22 -1.06 7.48 8.52
CA TYR A 22 0.14 6.96 9.15
C TYR A 22 1.39 7.77 8.74
N GLN A 23 1.50 8.13 7.47
CA GLN A 23 2.59 8.98 6.98
C GLN A 23 2.51 10.40 7.55
N GLU A 24 1.32 11.01 7.62
CA GLU A 24 1.15 12.30 8.31
C GLU A 24 1.62 12.21 9.77
N PHE A 25 1.19 11.19 10.50
CA PHE A 25 1.58 11.00 11.90
C PHE A 25 3.08 10.78 12.08
N THR A 26 3.72 10.00 11.21
CA THR A 26 5.15 9.71 11.32
C THR A 26 6.04 10.88 10.93
N GLN A 27 5.58 11.80 10.07
CA GLN A 27 6.32 13.03 9.75
C GLN A 27 6.44 13.96 10.95
N ASP A 28 5.46 13.97 11.85
CA ASP A 28 5.47 14.78 13.06
C ASP A 28 6.40 14.19 14.15
N ILE A 29 6.78 12.92 14.04
CA ILE A 29 7.70 12.26 14.97
C ILE A 29 9.14 12.56 14.57
N HIS A 30 9.86 13.27 15.45
CA HIS A 30 11.27 13.55 15.23
C HIS A 30 12.14 12.29 15.45
N ILE A 31 12.27 11.47 14.40
CA ILE A 31 13.11 10.27 14.42
C ILE A 31 14.50 10.65 13.93
N SER A 32 15.46 10.75 14.84
CA SER A 32 16.85 11.11 14.53
C SER A 32 17.65 9.99 13.85
N SER A 33 17.21 8.74 14.00
CA SER A 33 17.89 7.58 13.40
C SER A 33 17.28 7.20 12.05
N PHE A 34 18.08 7.25 10.99
CA PHE A 34 17.66 6.78 9.66
C PHE A 34 17.16 5.33 9.65
N VAL A 35 17.81 4.45 10.41
CA VAL A 35 17.42 3.03 10.49
C VAL A 35 16.04 2.87 11.12
N ILE A 36 15.76 3.59 12.21
CA ILE A 36 14.43 3.54 12.85
C ILE A 36 13.38 4.12 11.91
N TRP A 37 13.65 5.25 11.28
CA TRP A 37 12.75 5.84 10.29
C TRP A 37 12.44 4.86 9.15
N PHE A 38 13.46 4.21 8.59
CA PHE A 38 13.29 3.21 7.53
C PHE A 38 12.42 2.04 7.98
N ILE A 39 12.66 1.49 9.19
CA ILE A 39 11.84 0.41 9.74
C ILE A 39 10.39 0.86 9.92
N VAL A 40 10.17 2.03 10.51
CA VAL A 40 8.82 2.57 10.73
C VAL A 40 8.09 2.77 9.39
N ALA A 41 8.74 3.34 8.39
CA ALA A 41 8.15 3.58 7.09
C ALA A 41 7.76 2.30 6.31
N TRP A 42 8.55 1.23 6.45
CA TRP A 42 8.39 0.03 5.61
C TRP A 42 7.68 -1.13 6.30
N VAL A 43 7.83 -1.29 7.63
CA VAL A 43 7.22 -2.40 8.37
C VAL A 43 5.70 -2.32 8.33
N VAL A 44 5.12 -1.14 8.26
CA VAL A 44 3.67 -0.94 8.16
C VAL A 44 3.05 -1.69 6.97
N TRP A 45 3.78 -1.83 5.86
CA TRP A 45 3.33 -2.54 4.65
C TRP A 45 3.23 -4.06 4.84
N LEU A 46 3.84 -4.60 5.89
CA LEU A 46 3.69 -6.02 6.26
C LEU A 46 2.33 -6.29 6.92
N ILE A 47 1.65 -5.28 7.45
CA ILE A 47 0.34 -5.43 8.11
C ILE A 47 -0.68 -6.09 7.17
N PRO A 48 -0.95 -5.58 5.96
CA PRO A 48 -1.83 -6.27 5.03
C PRO A 48 -1.16 -7.46 4.34
N SER A 49 0.17 -7.45 4.14
CA SER A 49 0.88 -8.46 3.38
C SER A 49 0.83 -9.83 4.06
N ILE A 50 1.15 -9.90 5.35
CA ILE A 50 1.24 -11.18 6.06
C ILE A 50 -0.09 -11.94 5.99
N PRO A 51 -1.23 -11.40 6.45
CA PRO A 51 -2.47 -12.16 6.46
C PRO A 51 -2.97 -12.53 5.06
N ILE A 52 -2.81 -11.64 4.08
CA ILE A 52 -3.27 -11.90 2.71
C ILE A 52 -2.45 -12.98 2.03
N VAL A 53 -1.12 -12.90 2.14
CA VAL A 53 -0.22 -13.88 1.53
C VAL A 53 -0.40 -15.25 2.18
N LEU A 54 -0.49 -15.32 3.51
CA LEU A 54 -0.73 -16.57 4.22
C LEU A 54 -2.08 -17.19 3.86
N TYR A 55 -3.13 -16.37 3.81
CA TYR A 55 -4.47 -16.85 3.42
C TYR A 55 -4.47 -17.37 1.99
N GLU A 56 -3.90 -16.62 1.02
CA GLU A 56 -3.87 -17.07 -0.37
C GLU A 56 -2.97 -18.30 -0.54
N ALA A 57 -1.83 -18.38 0.16
CA ALA A 57 -0.95 -19.54 0.15
C ALA A 57 -1.66 -20.78 0.70
N LYS A 58 -2.44 -20.63 1.78
CA LYS A 58 -3.23 -21.72 2.36
C LYS A 58 -4.32 -22.23 1.43
N VAL A 59 -5.02 -21.32 0.74
CA VAL A 59 -6.20 -21.67 -0.09
C VAL A 59 -5.81 -22.12 -1.49
N SER A 60 -4.76 -21.54 -2.07
CA SER A 60 -4.37 -21.83 -3.46
C SER A 60 -3.18 -22.75 -3.59
N GLU A 61 -2.45 -23.00 -2.51
CA GLU A 61 -1.19 -23.77 -2.45
C GLU A 61 -0.17 -23.30 -3.52
N SER A 62 -0.25 -22.03 -3.90
CA SER A 62 0.50 -21.47 -5.01
C SER A 62 1.24 -20.18 -4.61
N LYS A 63 2.57 -20.23 -4.62
CA LYS A 63 3.42 -19.04 -4.42
C LYS A 63 3.06 -17.92 -5.41
N LYS A 64 2.84 -18.25 -6.68
CA LYS A 64 2.51 -17.27 -7.73
C LYS A 64 1.23 -16.49 -7.41
N LYS A 65 0.17 -17.19 -6.96
CA LYS A 65 -1.10 -16.52 -6.61
C LYS A 65 -0.96 -15.66 -5.36
N SER A 66 -0.17 -16.10 -4.38
CA SER A 66 0.12 -15.34 -3.16
C SER A 66 0.90 -14.07 -3.47
N VAL A 67 1.90 -14.15 -4.33
CA VAL A 67 2.65 -12.99 -4.84
C VAL A 67 1.73 -12.01 -5.56
N LEU A 68 0.90 -12.51 -6.49
CA LEU A 68 -0.04 -11.66 -7.23
C LEU A 68 -1.06 -10.98 -6.31
N ALA A 69 -1.56 -11.68 -5.28
CA ALA A 69 -2.46 -11.10 -4.30
C ALA A 69 -1.78 -9.95 -3.54
N ASN A 70 -0.51 -10.12 -3.14
CA ASN A 70 0.24 -9.08 -2.45
C ASN A 70 0.53 -7.87 -3.34
N ILE A 71 0.97 -8.10 -4.58
CA ILE A 71 1.18 -7.04 -5.58
C ILE A 71 -0.12 -6.24 -5.78
N LEU A 72 -1.25 -6.92 -5.93
CA LEU A 72 -2.55 -6.28 -6.09
C LEU A 72 -2.87 -5.36 -4.91
N VAL A 73 -2.72 -5.85 -3.68
CA VAL A 73 -3.00 -5.06 -2.47
C VAL A 73 -2.11 -3.84 -2.39
N TRP A 74 -0.81 -3.99 -2.60
CA TRP A 74 0.13 -2.88 -2.55
C TRP A 74 -0.15 -1.85 -3.65
N SER A 75 -0.41 -2.31 -4.88
CA SER A 75 -0.71 -1.40 -6.00
C SER A 75 -2.02 -0.62 -5.77
N ILE A 76 -3.06 -1.28 -5.27
CA ILE A 76 -4.32 -0.61 -4.93
C ILE A 76 -4.12 0.36 -3.76
N SER A 77 -3.28 0.01 -2.78
CA SER A 77 -2.97 0.89 -1.65
C SER A 77 -2.30 2.19 -2.12
N VAL A 78 -1.32 2.10 -3.01
CA VAL A 78 -0.66 3.27 -3.60
C VAL A 78 -1.68 4.14 -4.33
N CYS A 79 -2.50 3.56 -5.21
CA CYS A 79 -3.53 4.33 -5.92
C CYS A 79 -4.51 5.00 -4.94
N SER A 80 -4.96 4.27 -3.92
CA SER A 80 -5.89 4.77 -2.92
C SER A 80 -5.28 5.90 -2.08
N TYR A 81 -4.02 5.79 -1.68
CA TYR A 81 -3.28 6.83 -0.96
C TYR A 81 -3.31 8.17 -1.72
N TYR A 82 -2.86 8.18 -2.96
CA TYR A 82 -2.76 9.41 -3.75
C TYR A 82 -4.13 9.97 -4.15
N LEU A 83 -5.10 9.13 -4.47
CA LEU A 83 -6.48 9.57 -4.73
C LEU A 83 -7.13 10.16 -3.49
N TYR A 84 -6.91 9.54 -2.32
CA TYR A 84 -7.42 10.07 -1.05
C TYR A 84 -6.75 11.40 -0.68
N MET A 85 -5.44 11.54 -0.90
CA MET A 85 -4.72 12.81 -0.75
C MET A 85 -5.38 13.91 -1.58
N ALA A 86 -5.68 13.64 -2.85
CA ALA A 86 -6.35 14.61 -3.72
C ALA A 86 -7.76 14.97 -3.21
N ILE A 87 -8.55 13.99 -2.79
CA ILE A 87 -9.88 14.19 -2.22
C ILE A 87 -9.78 15.07 -0.96
N LYS A 88 -8.86 14.75 -0.05
CA LYS A 88 -8.65 15.52 1.18
C LYS A 88 -8.29 16.99 0.86
N LEU A 89 -7.36 17.21 -0.08
CA LEU A 89 -6.95 18.56 -0.48
C LEU A 89 -8.09 19.38 -1.09
N ILE A 90 -8.92 18.78 -1.96
CA ILE A 90 -9.99 19.47 -2.68
C ILE A 90 -11.18 19.79 -1.77
N PHE A 91 -11.59 18.83 -0.94
CA PHE A 91 -12.86 18.94 -0.19
C PHE A 91 -12.68 19.39 1.26
N ILE A 92 -11.58 19.03 1.91
CA ILE A 92 -11.34 19.36 3.33
C ILE A 92 -10.42 20.57 3.44
N GLY A 93 -9.52 20.75 2.47
CA GLY A 93 -8.45 21.74 2.52
C GLY A 93 -7.27 21.21 3.35
N GLN A 94 -6.11 21.82 3.13
CA GLN A 94 -4.93 21.59 3.95
C GLN A 94 -4.36 22.96 4.32
N GLU A 95 -4.06 23.19 5.58
CA GLU A 95 -3.50 24.46 6.10
C GLU A 95 -2.05 24.73 5.65
N SER A 96 -1.66 24.19 4.50
CA SER A 96 -0.35 24.41 3.91
C SER A 96 -0.43 25.46 2.82
N MET A 97 0.42 26.48 2.87
CA MET A 97 0.50 27.52 1.83
C MET A 97 0.66 26.96 0.42
N LYS A 98 1.31 25.80 0.28
CA LYS A 98 1.51 25.12 -1.01
C LYS A 98 0.20 24.71 -1.68
N PHE A 99 -0.85 24.44 -0.90
CA PHE A 99 -2.12 23.91 -1.41
C PHE A 99 -3.31 24.88 -1.24
N LEU A 100 -3.08 26.09 -0.74
CA LEU A 100 -4.13 27.09 -0.52
C LEU A 100 -4.94 27.41 -1.78
N HIS A 101 -4.25 27.48 -2.93
CA HIS A 101 -4.89 27.76 -4.22
C HIS A 101 -5.74 26.63 -4.75
N ILE A 102 -5.53 25.41 -4.27
CA ILE A 102 -6.30 24.21 -4.67
C ILE A 102 -7.58 24.09 -3.84
N SER A 103 -7.53 24.55 -2.58
CA SER A 103 -8.69 24.53 -1.68
C SER A 103 -9.68 25.67 -1.97
N ASN A 104 -9.28 26.69 -2.71
CA ASN A 104 -10.09 27.86 -3.01
C ASN A 104 -10.62 27.85 -4.45
N TYR A 105 -11.82 27.33 -4.64
CA TYR A 105 -12.47 27.26 -5.95
C TYR A 105 -12.76 28.63 -6.59
N LYS A 106 -12.67 29.75 -5.85
CA LYS A 106 -12.80 31.13 -6.34
C LYS A 106 -11.50 31.71 -6.86
N ASP A 107 -10.38 31.03 -6.66
CA ASP A 107 -9.09 31.46 -7.18
C ASP A 107 -9.08 31.38 -8.71
N GLN A 108 -8.57 32.43 -9.37
CA GLN A 108 -8.47 32.50 -10.82
C GLN A 108 -7.60 31.38 -11.43
N PHE A 109 -6.67 30.84 -10.65
CA PHE A 109 -5.76 29.76 -11.06
C PHE A 109 -6.22 28.37 -10.60
N TYR A 110 -7.42 28.27 -9.99
CA TYR A 110 -7.91 27.01 -9.41
C TYR A 110 -7.81 25.80 -10.35
N LEU A 111 -8.32 25.95 -11.59
CA LEU A 111 -8.30 24.85 -12.58
C LEU A 111 -6.87 24.48 -12.99
N SER A 112 -5.98 25.47 -13.14
CA SER A 112 -4.58 25.22 -13.46
C SER A 112 -3.85 24.50 -12.31
N ASN A 113 -4.10 24.94 -11.08
CA ASN A 113 -3.51 24.34 -9.88
C ASN A 113 -4.05 22.93 -9.65
N LEU A 114 -5.35 22.70 -9.87
CA LEU A 114 -5.97 21.37 -9.81
C LEU A 114 -5.36 20.42 -10.85
N LYS A 115 -5.16 20.89 -12.09
CA LYS A 115 -4.47 20.11 -13.11
C LYS A 115 -3.02 19.80 -12.69
N GLY A 116 -2.31 20.77 -12.13
CA GLY A 116 -0.95 20.59 -11.59
C GLY A 116 -0.91 19.53 -10.49
N LEU A 117 -1.86 19.56 -9.55
CA LEU A 117 -1.98 18.53 -8.52
C LEU A 117 -2.15 17.13 -9.12
N PHE A 118 -3.09 16.96 -10.04
CA PHE A 118 -3.35 15.63 -10.60
C PHE A 118 -2.19 15.11 -11.45
N LEU A 119 -1.55 15.93 -12.25
CA LEU A 119 -0.44 15.49 -13.10
C LEU A 119 0.90 15.43 -12.33
N GLY A 120 1.19 16.42 -11.50
CA GLY A 120 2.44 16.53 -10.76
C GLY A 120 2.51 15.65 -9.51
N ASP A 121 1.51 15.75 -8.66
CA ASP A 121 1.56 15.05 -7.37
C ASP A 121 0.88 13.68 -7.40
N VAL A 122 -0.33 13.57 -7.98
CA VAL A 122 -1.07 12.30 -7.95
C VAL A 122 -0.51 11.30 -8.97
N LEU A 123 -0.47 11.67 -10.24
CA LEU A 123 -0.07 10.73 -11.30
C LEU A 123 1.42 10.38 -11.23
N SER A 124 2.27 11.37 -10.97
CA SER A 124 3.71 11.15 -10.77
C SER A 124 3.96 10.26 -9.55
N GLY A 125 3.33 10.57 -8.41
CA GLY A 125 3.46 9.77 -7.21
C GLY A 125 2.98 8.33 -7.40
N ILE A 126 1.80 8.12 -8.02
CA ILE A 126 1.34 6.76 -8.37
C ILE A 126 2.38 6.05 -9.23
N THR A 127 2.92 6.72 -10.27
CA THR A 127 3.86 6.09 -11.19
C THR A 127 5.15 5.67 -10.51
N GLU A 128 5.69 6.48 -9.62
CA GLU A 128 6.90 6.16 -8.86
C GLU A 128 6.66 5.00 -7.88
N TRP A 129 5.63 5.11 -7.07
CA TRP A 129 5.37 4.14 -6.01
C TRP A 129 4.77 2.83 -6.48
N ILE A 130 4.12 2.79 -7.66
CA ILE A 130 3.61 1.53 -8.23
C ILE A 130 4.75 0.56 -8.56
N VAL A 131 5.90 1.08 -9.01
CA VAL A 131 7.08 0.25 -9.28
C VAL A 131 7.59 -0.37 -7.97
N ILE A 132 7.67 0.44 -6.91
CA ILE A 132 8.08 -0.03 -5.58
C ILE A 132 7.07 -1.06 -5.05
N ALA A 133 5.76 -0.81 -5.23
CA ALA A 133 4.70 -1.74 -4.84
C ALA A 133 4.82 -3.10 -5.56
N ILE A 134 5.13 -3.10 -6.85
CA ILE A 134 5.31 -4.33 -7.63
C ILE A 134 6.55 -5.09 -7.15
N VAL A 135 7.70 -4.41 -7.04
CA VAL A 135 8.96 -5.04 -6.64
C VAL A 135 8.88 -5.52 -5.17
N GLY A 136 8.53 -4.63 -4.25
CA GLY A 136 8.42 -4.95 -2.83
C GLY A 136 7.33 -5.98 -2.55
N GLY A 137 6.16 -5.82 -3.18
CA GLY A 137 5.06 -6.78 -3.11
C GLY A 137 5.44 -8.17 -3.61
N THR A 138 6.28 -8.24 -4.67
CA THR A 138 6.82 -9.51 -5.18
C THR A 138 7.75 -10.16 -4.16
N VAL A 139 8.73 -9.42 -3.65
CA VAL A 139 9.72 -9.93 -2.69
C VAL A 139 9.05 -10.40 -1.41
N CYS A 140 8.23 -9.55 -0.79
CA CYS A 140 7.52 -9.90 0.44
C CYS A 140 6.54 -11.06 0.23
N GLY A 141 5.76 -11.01 -0.84
CA GLY A 141 4.80 -12.07 -1.18
C GLY A 141 5.48 -13.42 -1.42
N PHE A 142 6.64 -13.42 -2.11
CA PHE A 142 7.42 -14.62 -2.33
C PHE A 142 8.00 -15.18 -1.04
N LEU A 143 8.67 -14.36 -0.23
CA LEU A 143 9.31 -14.79 1.00
C LEU A 143 8.29 -15.38 1.98
N ILE A 144 7.19 -14.67 2.24
CA ILE A 144 6.14 -15.13 3.17
C ILE A 144 5.52 -16.44 2.68
N SER A 145 5.15 -16.53 1.40
CA SER A 145 4.53 -17.73 0.85
C SER A 145 5.50 -18.92 0.76
N PHE A 146 6.77 -18.65 0.49
CA PHE A 146 7.82 -19.68 0.47
C PHE A 146 8.02 -20.30 1.85
N ILE A 147 8.19 -19.47 2.88
CA ILE A 147 8.38 -19.93 4.26
C ILE A 147 7.17 -20.75 4.70
N TYR A 148 5.95 -20.22 4.49
CA TYR A 148 4.72 -20.90 4.89
C TYR A 148 4.55 -22.27 4.24
N LEU A 149 4.68 -22.35 2.92
CA LEU A 149 4.51 -23.61 2.19
C LEU A 149 5.64 -24.61 2.46
N HIS A 150 6.83 -24.14 2.77
CA HIS A 150 7.95 -25.00 3.15
C HIS A 150 7.73 -25.65 4.52
N ILE A 151 7.35 -24.86 5.51
CA ILE A 151 7.05 -25.36 6.88
C ILE A 151 5.89 -26.35 6.82
N ARG A 152 4.85 -26.04 6.08
CA ARG A 152 3.69 -26.93 5.92
C ARG A 152 4.11 -28.29 5.35
N ARG A 153 4.94 -28.31 4.31
CA ARG A 153 5.43 -29.55 3.71
C ARG A 153 6.25 -30.40 4.68
N ILE A 154 7.10 -29.78 5.51
CA ILE A 154 7.87 -30.52 6.53
C ILE A 154 6.93 -31.17 7.53
N ASN A 155 5.92 -30.45 8.01
CA ASN A 155 4.97 -30.98 8.99
C ASN A 155 4.14 -32.14 8.42
N GLU A 156 3.76 -32.09 7.15
CA GLU A 156 3.04 -33.19 6.46
C GLU A 156 3.91 -34.44 6.36
N ILE A 157 5.21 -34.31 6.05
CA ILE A 157 6.14 -35.45 5.99
C ILE A 157 6.36 -36.07 7.39
N SER A 158 6.53 -35.25 8.43
CA SER A 158 6.74 -35.75 9.79
C SER A 158 5.51 -36.45 10.36
N SER A 159 4.31 -36.08 9.93
CA SER A 159 3.07 -36.74 10.37
C SER A 159 2.82 -38.10 9.73
N ILE A 160 3.48 -38.41 8.60
CA ILE A 160 3.37 -39.73 7.91
C ILE A 160 4.40 -40.72 8.48
N SER A 161 5.50 -40.21 9.09
CA SER A 161 6.58 -41.04 9.63
C SER A 161 6.37 -41.53 11.06
N ASN A 162 5.35 -41.02 11.74
CA ASN A 162 4.89 -41.46 13.06
C ASN A 162 3.61 -42.31 12.95
#